data_c0c989a261893afc9d91c5e60ceadab8
#
_entry.id   c0c989a261893afc9d91c5e60ceadab8
#
_cell.length_a   1.000
_cell.length_b   1.000
_cell.length_c   1.000
_cell.angle_alpha   90.00
_cell.angle_beta   90.00
_cell.angle_gamma   90.00
#
_symmetry.space_group_name_H-M   'P 1'
#
loop_
_entity.id
_entity.type
_entity.pdbx_description
1 polymer ?
#
loop_
_entity_poly.entity_id
_entity_poly.type
_entity_poly.pdbx_seq_one_letter_code
_entity_poly.pdbx_strand_id
1 'polypeptide(L)'
;MRFILKKLPFLMKLTITIRFGLFIFTKTKDMKIAILNGPNLNLLGKREPEVYGNQTFEDYLELLKNKFPQLELTYYQSNIEGELIGKIQEFGFTYDGIILNAGAYTHTSVGIGDAIKAVTTPVIEVHISNTYARESFRHQSYISGNAKGVILGFGLKSYDLAIQSFL
;
A
#
# COMPACT_ATOMS: atom_id res chain seq x y z
N MET A 1 -30.58 -23.94 -22.73
CA MET A 1 -29.78 -25.04 -22.16
C MET A 1 -28.94 -24.46 -21.00
N ARG A 2 -29.31 -24.77 -19.74
CA ARG A 2 -28.62 -24.25 -18.56
C ARG A 2 -27.44 -25.15 -18.26
N PHE A 3 -26.21 -24.67 -18.40
CA PHE A 3 -25.03 -25.35 -17.88
C PHE A 3 -24.79 -24.91 -16.43
N ILE A 4 -24.94 -25.87 -15.52
CA ILE A 4 -24.58 -25.73 -14.11
C ILE A 4 -23.06 -25.88 -14.01
N LEU A 5 -22.34 -24.77 -13.86
CA LEU A 5 -20.93 -24.80 -13.49
C LEU A 5 -20.79 -25.07 -12.00
N LYS A 6 -20.50 -26.34 -11.64
CA LYS A 6 -20.07 -26.72 -10.29
C LYS A 6 -18.68 -26.11 -10.02
N LYS A 7 -18.59 -25.49 -8.84
CA LYS A 7 -17.40 -25.01 -8.10
C LYS A 7 -16.03 -25.31 -8.76
N LEU A 8 -15.42 -24.28 -9.36
CA LEU A 8 -13.99 -24.23 -9.64
C LEU A 8 -13.24 -23.55 -8.48
N PRO A 9 -12.04 -24.01 -8.12
CA PRO A 9 -11.27 -23.42 -7.04
C PRO A 9 -10.75 -22.03 -7.39
N PHE A 10 -10.59 -21.21 -6.39
CA PHE A 10 -10.40 -19.78 -6.23
C PHE A 10 -9.22 -19.11 -6.98
N LEU A 11 -8.70 -19.62 -8.07
CA LEU A 11 -7.44 -19.15 -8.68
C LEU A 11 -7.49 -18.62 -10.11
N MET A 12 -8.69 -18.41 -10.69
CA MET A 12 -8.77 -17.85 -12.04
C MET A 12 -9.92 -16.83 -12.17
N LYS A 13 -9.64 -15.56 -12.05
CA LYS A 13 -10.53 -14.53 -12.63
C LYS A 13 -10.30 -14.50 -14.13
N LEU A 14 -11.29 -15.01 -14.84
CA LEU A 14 -11.30 -15.09 -16.29
C LEU A 14 -12.21 -13.98 -16.82
N THR A 15 -11.65 -13.03 -17.55
CA THR A 15 -12.44 -12.09 -18.33
C THR A 15 -12.66 -12.69 -19.72
N ILE A 16 -13.93 -12.98 -20.07
CA ILE A 16 -14.29 -13.51 -21.38
C ILE A 16 -14.71 -12.34 -22.27
N THR A 17 -13.92 -12.07 -23.30
CA THR A 17 -14.30 -11.13 -24.37
C THR A 17 -14.66 -11.96 -25.61
N ILE A 18 -15.93 -11.91 -26.03
CA ILE A 18 -16.37 -12.58 -27.26
C ILE A 18 -16.18 -11.63 -28.44
N ARG A 19 -15.33 -11.97 -29.36
CA ARG A 19 -15.20 -11.32 -30.66
C ARG A 19 -15.07 -12.39 -31.75
N PHE A 20 -16.08 -12.50 -32.63
CA PHE A 20 -16.10 -13.40 -33.79
C PHE A 20 -15.79 -14.89 -33.51
N GLY A 21 -16.47 -15.49 -32.52
CA GLY A 21 -16.36 -16.94 -32.29
C GLY A 21 -15.05 -17.44 -31.69
N LEU A 22 -14.10 -16.55 -31.36
CA LEU A 22 -12.86 -16.90 -30.70
C LEU A 22 -12.91 -16.54 -29.22
N PHE A 23 -12.78 -17.51 -28.33
CA PHE A 23 -12.65 -17.30 -26.87
C PHE A 23 -11.18 -17.06 -26.57
N ILE A 24 -10.82 -15.81 -26.25
CA ILE A 24 -9.48 -15.48 -25.76
C ILE A 24 -9.53 -15.44 -24.25
N PHE A 25 -8.88 -16.41 -23.60
CA PHE A 25 -8.65 -16.41 -22.16
C PHE A 25 -7.38 -15.60 -21.88
N THR A 26 -7.53 -14.38 -21.43
CA THR A 26 -6.39 -13.60 -20.95
C THR A 26 -6.30 -13.76 -19.43
N LYS A 27 -5.18 -14.28 -18.94
CA LYS A 27 -4.86 -14.22 -17.51
C LYS A 27 -4.57 -12.76 -17.21
N THR A 28 -5.47 -12.09 -16.48
CA THR A 28 -5.16 -10.77 -15.92
C THR A 28 -4.06 -10.98 -14.90
N LYS A 29 -2.95 -10.28 -15.06
CA LYS A 29 -1.88 -10.25 -14.04
C LYS A 29 -2.49 -9.64 -12.78
N ASP A 30 -2.40 -10.33 -11.65
CA ASP A 30 -2.78 -9.76 -10.38
C ASP A 30 -1.88 -8.58 -10.09
N MET A 31 -2.47 -7.41 -9.83
CA MET A 31 -1.72 -6.21 -9.51
C MET A 31 -1.03 -6.38 -8.15
N LYS A 32 0.27 -6.08 -8.10
CA LYS A 32 1.09 -6.20 -6.91
C LYS A 32 1.29 -4.86 -6.23
N ILE A 33 0.85 -4.75 -4.98
CA ILE A 33 1.04 -3.53 -4.18
C ILE A 33 1.80 -3.89 -2.91
N ALA A 34 2.91 -3.17 -2.68
CA ALA A 34 3.66 -3.25 -1.44
C ALA A 34 3.19 -2.18 -0.46
N ILE A 35 3.01 -2.56 0.80
CA ILE A 35 2.75 -1.65 1.92
C ILE A 35 3.98 -1.67 2.81
N LEU A 36 4.65 -0.51 2.93
CA LEU A 36 5.85 -0.32 3.73
C LEU A 36 5.54 0.59 4.91
N ASN A 37 5.71 0.08 6.11
CA ASN A 37 5.50 0.82 7.34
C ASN A 37 6.83 1.09 8.05
N GLY A 38 7.03 2.33 8.45
CA GLY A 38 8.19 2.82 9.18
C GLY A 38 8.08 2.64 10.70
N PRO A 39 8.93 3.39 11.45
CA PRO A 39 9.10 3.22 12.88
C PRO A 39 7.82 3.41 13.67
N ASN A 40 7.68 2.59 14.71
CA ASN A 40 6.58 2.55 15.68
C ASN A 40 5.22 2.09 15.12
N LEU A 41 5.09 1.81 13.82
CA LEU A 41 3.83 1.33 13.25
C LEU A 41 3.54 -0.14 13.63
N ASN A 42 4.54 -0.88 14.09
CA ASN A 42 4.39 -2.18 14.76
C ASN A 42 3.69 -2.09 16.13
N LEU A 43 3.50 -0.89 16.66
CA LEU A 43 2.84 -0.66 17.95
C LEU A 43 1.38 -0.17 17.80
N LEU A 44 0.84 -0.15 16.58
CA LEU A 44 -0.58 0.15 16.36
C LEU A 44 -1.47 -0.81 17.15
N GLY A 45 -2.54 -0.27 17.74
CA GLY A 45 -3.43 -1.00 18.66
C GLY A 45 -2.91 -1.17 20.08
N LYS A 46 -1.60 -0.90 20.32
CA LYS A 46 -0.99 -0.96 21.67
C LYS A 46 -0.63 0.41 22.21
N ARG A 47 -0.27 1.34 21.32
CA ARG A 47 0.17 2.70 21.65
C ARG A 47 -0.89 3.72 21.23
N GLU A 48 -1.18 4.68 22.13
CA GLU A 48 -2.06 5.83 21.86
C GLU A 48 -3.40 5.40 21.20
N PRO A 49 -4.21 4.52 21.83
CA PRO A 49 -5.45 4.02 21.23
C PRO A 49 -6.45 5.14 20.89
N GLU A 50 -6.39 6.27 21.60
CA GLU A 50 -7.22 7.46 21.37
C GLU A 50 -6.91 8.14 20.03
N VAL A 51 -5.67 7.99 19.51
CA VAL A 51 -5.21 8.60 18.25
C VAL A 51 -5.26 7.58 17.10
N TYR A 52 -4.83 6.34 17.35
CA TYR A 52 -4.61 5.32 16.31
C TYR A 52 -5.63 4.17 16.35
N GLY A 53 -6.50 4.12 17.39
CA GLY A 53 -7.44 3.02 17.61
C GLY A 53 -6.80 1.78 18.24
N ASN A 54 -7.64 0.79 18.58
CA ASN A 54 -7.22 -0.47 19.21
C ASN A 54 -6.86 -1.58 18.20
N GLN A 55 -6.96 -1.31 16.89
CA GLN A 55 -6.73 -2.29 15.85
C GLN A 55 -5.25 -2.36 15.49
N THR A 56 -4.68 -3.56 15.45
CA THR A 56 -3.32 -3.78 14.96
C THR A 56 -3.26 -3.57 13.45
N PHE A 57 -2.07 -3.32 12.91
CA PHE A 57 -1.93 -3.22 11.46
C PHE A 57 -2.14 -4.57 10.78
N GLU A 58 -1.73 -5.65 11.41
CA GLU A 58 -1.90 -7.02 10.92
C GLU A 58 -3.40 -7.36 10.75
N ASP A 59 -4.24 -7.03 11.74
CA ASP A 59 -5.70 -7.22 11.63
C ASP A 59 -6.28 -6.39 10.49
N TYR A 60 -5.81 -5.14 10.35
CA TYR A 60 -6.26 -4.27 9.27
C TYR A 60 -5.80 -4.75 7.89
N LEU A 61 -4.59 -5.31 7.79
CA LEU A 61 -4.09 -5.90 6.55
C LEU A 61 -4.98 -7.06 6.05
N GLU A 62 -5.47 -7.91 6.97
CA GLU A 62 -6.40 -8.98 6.60
C GLU A 62 -7.74 -8.41 6.09
N LEU A 63 -8.23 -7.31 6.65
CA LEU A 63 -9.41 -6.62 6.12
C LEU A 63 -9.14 -6.07 4.71
N LEU A 64 -7.96 -5.48 4.46
CA LEU A 64 -7.59 -5.00 3.13
C LEU A 64 -7.50 -6.15 2.11
N LYS A 65 -6.89 -7.28 2.46
CA LYS A 65 -6.81 -8.47 1.59
C LYS A 65 -8.21 -8.99 1.24
N ASN A 66 -9.10 -9.05 2.23
CA ASN A 66 -10.48 -9.47 2.01
C ASN A 66 -11.27 -8.47 1.13
N LYS A 67 -11.01 -7.17 1.29
CA LYS A 67 -11.67 -6.11 0.51
C LYS A 67 -11.20 -6.06 -0.93
N PHE A 68 -9.91 -6.33 -1.16
CA PHE A 68 -9.25 -6.27 -2.48
C PHE A 68 -8.69 -7.63 -2.91
N PRO A 69 -9.53 -8.67 -3.04
CA PRO A 69 -9.07 -10.04 -3.30
C PRO A 69 -8.41 -10.23 -4.68
N GLN A 70 -8.50 -9.22 -5.56
CA GLN A 70 -7.85 -9.18 -6.87
C GLN A 70 -6.40 -8.68 -6.82
N LEU A 71 -5.92 -8.23 -5.65
CA LEU A 71 -4.59 -7.69 -5.48
C LEU A 71 -3.68 -8.67 -4.75
N GLU A 72 -2.40 -8.68 -5.11
CA GLU A 72 -1.35 -9.29 -4.32
C GLU A 72 -0.79 -8.21 -3.39
N LEU A 73 -1.21 -8.22 -2.12
CA LEU A 73 -0.74 -7.27 -1.10
C LEU A 73 0.42 -7.86 -0.32
N THR A 74 1.61 -7.24 -0.44
CA THR A 74 2.80 -7.54 0.36
C THR A 74 2.97 -6.49 1.44
N TYR A 75 3.29 -6.92 2.65
CA TYR A 75 3.51 -6.03 3.79
C TYR A 75 4.91 -6.19 4.36
N TYR A 76 5.52 -5.06 4.69
CA TYR A 76 6.78 -5.01 5.41
C TYR A 76 6.78 -3.85 6.40
N GLN A 77 7.34 -4.06 7.58
CA GLN A 77 7.51 -3.02 8.60
C GLN A 77 8.95 -3.05 9.13
N SER A 78 9.55 -1.88 9.29
CA SER A 78 10.83 -1.76 9.97
C SER A 78 10.97 -0.43 10.72
N ASN A 79 11.71 -0.47 11.82
CA ASN A 79 12.16 0.71 12.54
C ASN A 79 13.52 1.22 12.02
N ILE A 80 14.11 0.52 11.05
CA ILE A 80 15.46 0.81 10.50
C ILE A 80 15.30 1.48 9.14
N GLU A 81 15.84 2.69 9.01
CA GLU A 81 15.75 3.50 7.79
C GLU A 81 16.33 2.78 6.56
N GLY A 82 17.53 2.18 6.71
CA GLY A 82 18.18 1.47 5.61
C GLY A 82 17.41 0.26 5.11
N GLU A 83 16.65 -0.41 5.97
CA GLU A 83 15.78 -1.51 5.55
C GLU A 83 14.59 -1.02 4.72
N LEU A 84 14.00 0.12 5.08
CA LEU A 84 12.94 0.74 4.28
C LEU A 84 13.46 1.16 2.90
N ILE A 85 14.66 1.77 2.84
CA ILE A 85 15.33 2.11 1.59
C ILE A 85 15.54 0.85 0.73
N GLY A 86 16.08 -0.23 1.33
CA GLY A 86 16.28 -1.51 0.64
C GLY A 86 14.99 -2.08 0.07
N LYS A 87 13.87 -2.01 0.82
CA LYS A 87 12.56 -2.50 0.37
C LYS A 87 11.92 -1.62 -0.71
N ILE A 88 12.11 -0.30 -0.67
CA ILE A 88 11.71 0.58 -1.77
C ILE A 88 12.43 0.17 -3.06
N GLN A 89 13.73 -0.09 -3.00
CA GLN A 89 14.51 -0.52 -4.16
C GLN A 89 14.12 -1.91 -4.65
N GLU A 90 13.88 -2.87 -3.74
CA GLU A 90 13.45 -4.24 -4.07
C GLU A 90 12.11 -4.26 -4.83
N PHE A 91 11.12 -3.50 -4.36
CA PHE A 91 9.79 -3.46 -4.95
C PHE A 91 9.66 -2.43 -6.08
N GLY A 92 10.58 -1.48 -6.12
CA GLY A 92 10.53 -0.30 -6.96
C GLY A 92 10.61 -0.52 -8.47
N PHE A 93 10.88 -1.76 -8.93
CA PHE A 93 10.94 -2.12 -10.35
C PHE A 93 10.07 -3.33 -10.69
N THR A 94 9.42 -3.93 -9.71
CA THR A 94 8.72 -5.22 -9.88
C THR A 94 7.27 -5.20 -9.44
N TYR A 95 6.88 -4.18 -8.65
CA TYR A 95 5.52 -3.97 -8.19
C TYR A 95 4.80 -2.92 -9.03
N ASP A 96 3.48 -2.94 -8.97
CA ASP A 96 2.62 -1.98 -9.68
C ASP A 96 2.34 -0.73 -8.82
N GLY A 97 2.59 -0.81 -7.49
CA GLY A 97 2.48 0.31 -6.56
C GLY A 97 3.15 0.06 -5.22
N ILE A 98 3.62 1.13 -4.59
CA ILE A 98 4.14 1.12 -3.22
C ILE A 98 3.32 2.12 -2.39
N ILE A 99 2.82 1.68 -1.24
CA ILE A 99 2.19 2.52 -0.22
C ILE A 99 3.20 2.65 0.92
N LEU A 100 3.68 3.86 1.16
CA LEU A 100 4.72 4.12 2.15
C LEU A 100 4.20 5.00 3.28
N ASN A 101 4.19 4.47 4.48
CA ASN A 101 4.09 5.25 5.71
C ASN A 101 5.44 5.25 6.40
N ALA A 102 6.29 6.21 6.08
CA ALA A 102 7.64 6.29 6.63
C ALA A 102 7.68 6.72 8.11
N GLY A 103 6.51 7.03 8.71
CA GLY A 103 6.44 7.50 10.09
C GLY A 103 7.25 8.79 10.29
N ALA A 104 8.08 8.83 11.33
CA ALA A 104 8.93 10.00 11.61
C ALA A 104 9.98 10.27 10.52
N TYR A 105 10.42 9.25 9.79
CA TYR A 105 11.40 9.42 8.72
C TYR A 105 10.91 10.30 7.57
N THR A 106 9.59 10.48 7.43
CA THR A 106 9.03 11.48 6.50
C THR A 106 9.66 12.86 6.69
N HIS A 107 9.96 13.23 7.94
CA HIS A 107 10.42 14.57 8.33
C HIS A 107 11.95 14.68 8.46
N THR A 108 12.68 13.58 8.26
CA THR A 108 14.14 13.54 8.53
C THR A 108 14.95 12.83 7.45
N SER A 109 14.34 11.95 6.64
CA SER A 109 15.08 11.10 5.72
C SER A 109 15.14 11.67 4.31
N VAL A 110 16.27 12.27 3.96
CA VAL A 110 16.61 12.54 2.56
C VAL A 110 16.86 11.22 1.80
N GLY A 111 17.45 10.21 2.47
CA GLY A 111 17.73 8.91 1.85
C GLY A 111 16.49 8.16 1.37
N ILE A 112 15.37 8.18 2.11
CA ILE A 112 14.10 7.62 1.65
C ILE A 112 13.56 8.43 0.46
N GLY A 113 13.65 9.77 0.51
CA GLY A 113 13.26 10.63 -0.61
C GLY A 113 14.01 10.29 -1.90
N ASP A 114 15.32 10.10 -1.81
CA ASP A 114 16.17 9.71 -2.94
C ASP A 114 15.85 8.30 -3.44
N ALA A 115 15.56 7.36 -2.53
CA ALA A 115 15.14 6.00 -2.90
C ALA A 115 13.83 6.00 -3.70
N ILE A 116 12.83 6.80 -3.29
CA ILE A 116 11.58 6.96 -4.03
C ILE A 116 11.84 7.52 -5.43
N LYS A 117 12.69 8.52 -5.55
CA LYS A 117 13.04 9.15 -6.83
C LYS A 117 13.79 8.19 -7.78
N ALA A 118 14.53 7.23 -7.22
CA ALA A 118 15.37 6.30 -7.99
C ALA A 118 14.59 5.14 -8.62
N VAL A 119 13.34 4.89 -8.21
CA VAL A 119 12.54 3.76 -8.68
C VAL A 119 11.46 4.19 -9.67
N THR A 120 10.95 3.23 -10.46
CA THR A 120 9.90 3.48 -11.46
C THR A 120 8.50 3.18 -10.95
N THR A 121 8.37 2.33 -9.94
CA THR A 121 7.09 2.01 -9.31
C THR A 121 6.54 3.24 -8.60
N PRO A 122 5.29 3.67 -8.89
CA PRO A 122 4.71 4.83 -8.22
C PRO A 122 4.53 4.59 -6.72
N VAL A 123 4.91 5.59 -5.92
CA VAL A 123 4.81 5.57 -4.46
C VAL A 123 3.71 6.52 -4.02
N ILE A 124 2.77 6.05 -3.18
CA ILE A 124 1.81 6.88 -2.45
C ILE A 124 2.28 6.99 -1.00
N GLU A 125 2.55 8.21 -0.56
CA GLU A 125 2.84 8.50 0.84
C GLU A 125 1.55 8.48 1.66
N VAL A 126 1.57 7.79 2.82
CA VAL A 126 0.40 7.66 3.69
C VAL A 126 0.74 8.06 5.12
N HIS A 127 -0.17 8.80 5.75
CA HIS A 127 -0.15 9.06 7.19
C HIS A 127 -1.50 8.76 7.81
N ILE A 128 -1.50 8.10 8.97
CA ILE A 128 -2.72 7.78 9.73
C ILE A 128 -3.30 9.06 10.31
N SER A 129 -2.44 9.88 10.94
CA SER A 129 -2.86 11.15 11.53
C SER A 129 -2.80 12.31 10.53
N ASN A 130 -3.55 13.37 10.80
CA ASN A 130 -3.37 14.64 10.10
C ASN A 130 -2.10 15.31 10.62
N THR A 131 -1.03 15.31 9.82
CA THR A 131 0.27 15.88 10.19
C THR A 131 0.20 17.39 10.41
N TYR A 132 -0.72 18.09 9.74
CA TYR A 132 -0.91 19.53 9.91
C TYR A 132 -1.60 19.91 11.23
N ALA A 133 -2.26 18.96 11.90
CA ALA A 133 -2.82 19.14 13.23
C ALA A 133 -1.82 18.81 14.35
N ARG A 134 -0.56 18.55 14.00
CA ARG A 134 0.50 18.14 14.92
C ARG A 134 1.59 19.22 15.01
N GLU A 135 2.74 18.85 15.57
CA GLU A 135 3.88 19.75 15.78
C GLU A 135 4.40 20.30 14.43
N SER A 136 4.83 21.56 14.41
CA SER A 136 5.20 22.28 13.19
C SER A 136 6.28 21.61 12.35
N PHE A 137 7.23 20.88 12.97
CA PHE A 137 8.24 20.16 12.22
C PHE A 137 7.66 19.02 11.37
N ARG A 138 6.44 18.53 11.67
CA ARG A 138 5.74 17.52 10.87
C ARG A 138 5.06 18.08 9.62
N HIS A 139 5.02 19.39 9.47
CA HIS A 139 4.48 20.00 8.25
C HIS A 139 5.46 19.91 7.07
N GLN A 140 6.74 19.62 7.34
CA GLN A 140 7.75 19.41 6.32
C GLN A 140 7.93 17.93 6.02
N SER A 141 7.93 17.56 4.74
CA SER A 141 8.23 16.22 4.25
C SER A 141 9.40 16.26 3.28
N TYR A 142 10.37 15.35 3.46
CA TYR A 142 11.47 15.12 2.51
C TYR A 142 11.10 14.09 1.44
N ILE A 143 9.96 13.43 1.57
CA ILE A 143 9.55 12.35 0.67
C ILE A 143 8.38 12.72 -0.24
N SER A 144 7.47 13.61 0.21
CA SER A 144 6.24 13.97 -0.50
C SER A 144 6.48 14.49 -1.92
N GLY A 145 7.56 15.26 -2.13
CA GLY A 145 7.91 15.82 -3.43
C GLY A 145 8.29 14.78 -4.49
N ASN A 146 8.66 13.56 -4.07
CA ASN A 146 9.01 12.44 -4.92
C ASN A 146 7.90 11.38 -5.00
N ALA A 147 6.90 11.45 -4.12
CA ALA A 147 5.73 10.56 -4.15
C ALA A 147 4.76 10.98 -5.27
N LYS A 148 4.03 10.01 -5.84
CA LYS A 148 2.94 10.27 -6.79
C LYS A 148 1.78 11.03 -6.16
N GLY A 149 1.57 10.85 -4.85
CA GLY A 149 0.53 11.52 -4.08
C GLY A 149 0.68 11.28 -2.59
N VAL A 150 -0.04 12.06 -1.79
CA VAL A 150 -0.02 12.01 -0.32
C VAL A 150 -1.44 11.88 0.20
N ILE A 151 -1.67 10.94 1.13
CA ILE A 151 -2.95 10.73 1.81
C ILE A 151 -2.69 10.76 3.31
N LEU A 152 -3.34 11.67 4.03
CA LEU A 152 -3.14 11.84 5.45
C LEU A 152 -4.44 12.15 6.21
N GLY A 153 -4.52 11.76 7.48
CA GLY A 153 -5.58 12.18 8.39
C GLY A 153 -6.84 11.33 8.42
N PHE A 154 -6.90 10.23 7.65
CA PHE A 154 -8.09 9.36 7.60
C PHE A 154 -7.95 8.08 8.44
N GLY A 155 -7.05 8.08 9.42
CA GLY A 155 -6.77 6.87 10.21
C GLY A 155 -6.22 5.74 9.32
N LEU A 156 -6.50 4.50 9.68
CA LEU A 156 -6.12 3.34 8.87
C LEU A 156 -6.77 3.35 7.47
N LYS A 157 -7.91 4.03 7.30
CA LYS A 157 -8.56 4.18 5.99
C LYS A 157 -7.66 4.87 4.95
N SER A 158 -6.62 5.60 5.36
CA SER A 158 -5.63 6.18 4.45
C SER A 158 -4.99 5.12 3.54
N TYR A 159 -4.74 3.90 4.03
CA TYR A 159 -4.21 2.80 3.22
C TYR A 159 -5.22 2.26 2.20
N ASP A 160 -6.50 2.18 2.58
CA ASP A 160 -7.59 1.81 1.67
C ASP A 160 -7.67 2.81 0.50
N LEU A 161 -7.67 4.11 0.81
CA LEU A 161 -7.68 5.18 -0.19
C LEU A 161 -6.45 5.12 -1.10
N ALA A 162 -5.28 4.81 -0.54
CA ALA A 162 -4.07 4.63 -1.31
C ALA A 162 -4.18 3.44 -2.28
N ILE A 163 -4.71 2.29 -1.84
CA ILE A 163 -4.97 1.15 -2.72
C ILE A 163 -5.92 1.55 -3.86
N GLN A 164 -7.02 2.25 -3.54
CA GLN A 164 -8.00 2.69 -4.54
C GLN A 164 -7.39 3.64 -5.59
N SER A 165 -6.35 4.41 -5.24
CA SER A 165 -5.68 5.31 -6.19
C SER A 165 -4.86 4.59 -7.26
N PHE A 166 -4.64 3.28 -7.13
CA PHE A 166 -3.98 2.43 -8.11
C PHE A 166 -4.97 1.69 -9.02
N LEU A 167 -6.24 1.60 -8.61
CA LEU A 167 -7.30 0.92 -9.35
C LEU A 167 -8.00 1.84 -10.35
#